data_6969eb0b9e624d19f47d3b0b89b9f577
#
_entry.id   6969eb0b9e624d19f47d3b0b89b9f577
#
_cell.length_a   1.000
_cell.length_b   1.000
_cell.length_c   1.000
_cell.angle_alpha   90.00
_cell.angle_beta   90.00
_cell.angle_gamma   90.00
#
_symmetry.space_group_name_H-M   'P 1'
#
loop_
_entity.id
_entity.type
_entity.pdbx_description
1 polymer ?
#
loop_
_entity_poly.entity_id
_entity_poly.type
_entity_poly.pdbx_seq_one_letter_code
_entity_poly.pdbx_strand_id
1 'polypeptide(L)'
;EGDSSSYMLFDGLMEEGMELATEVIIRAEELTRTLYVNKERLLKNANINEGLDNSEYVMMNVAAKLGKDAAHQLLYDKAMKTELEGKNYLQVLSDDEVLSSMFTKEELEKMIAPSSYTGICSVLARELADKAEAKAKMMTEK
;
A
#
# COMPACT_ATOMS: atom_id res chain seq x y z
N GLU A 1 39.45 -23.50 25.36
CA GLU A 1 39.84 -24.87 25.07
C GLU A 1 38.65 -25.81 25.30
N GLY A 2 37.99 -26.25 24.22
CA GLY A 2 37.08 -27.42 24.17
C GLY A 2 35.93 -27.46 25.17
N ASP A 3 35.05 -26.43 25.17
CA ASP A 3 33.83 -26.50 25.98
C ASP A 3 32.81 -27.46 25.30
N SER A 4 32.79 -28.70 25.74
CA SER A 4 31.87 -29.73 25.23
C SER A 4 30.40 -29.40 25.52
N SER A 5 30.10 -28.57 26.51
CA SER A 5 28.72 -28.13 26.78
C SER A 5 28.21 -27.17 25.71
N SER A 6 29.06 -26.33 25.16
CA SER A 6 28.72 -25.47 24.00
C SER A 6 28.42 -26.27 22.75
N TYR A 7 29.10 -27.37 22.50
CA TYR A 7 28.83 -28.25 21.34
C TYR A 7 27.46 -28.93 21.48
N MET A 8 27.14 -29.48 22.66
CA MET A 8 25.84 -30.10 22.89
C MET A 8 24.68 -29.10 22.76
N LEU A 9 24.87 -27.88 23.28
CA LEU A 9 23.89 -26.82 23.15
C LEU A 9 23.73 -26.37 21.68
N PHE A 10 24.84 -26.26 20.96
CA PHE A 10 24.86 -25.89 19.55
C PHE A 10 24.10 -26.91 18.68
N ASP A 11 24.37 -28.20 18.86
CA ASP A 11 23.69 -29.27 18.10
C ASP A 11 22.19 -29.25 18.33
N GLY A 12 21.72 -29.14 19.57
CA GLY A 12 20.30 -29.05 19.89
C GLY A 12 19.64 -27.79 19.32
N LEU A 13 20.31 -26.63 19.39
CA LEU A 13 19.80 -25.39 18.82
C LEU A 13 19.76 -25.41 17.30
N MET A 14 20.73 -26.08 16.65
CA MET A 14 20.74 -26.22 15.21
C MET A 14 19.60 -27.11 14.72
N GLU A 15 19.39 -28.24 15.37
CA GLU A 15 18.29 -29.17 15.04
C GLU A 15 16.93 -28.48 15.17
N GLU A 16 16.64 -27.92 16.33
CA GLU A 16 15.39 -27.18 16.58
C GLU A 16 15.23 -25.98 15.64
N GLY A 17 16.31 -25.21 15.41
CA GLY A 17 16.31 -24.08 14.49
C GLY A 17 15.99 -24.46 13.05
N MET A 18 16.50 -25.60 12.57
CA MET A 18 16.20 -26.12 11.23
C MET A 18 14.76 -26.64 11.12
N GLU A 19 14.26 -27.31 12.14
CA GLU A 19 12.86 -27.75 12.19
C GLU A 19 11.91 -26.56 12.14
N LEU A 20 12.10 -25.55 13.00
CA LEU A 20 11.27 -24.35 13.04
C LEU A 20 11.35 -23.54 11.72
N ALA A 21 12.55 -23.41 11.16
CA ALA A 21 12.72 -22.74 9.87
C ALA A 21 11.97 -23.47 8.75
N THR A 22 12.03 -24.79 8.73
CA THR A 22 11.30 -25.61 7.76
C THR A 22 9.80 -25.47 7.93
N GLU A 23 9.30 -25.49 9.16
CA GLU A 23 7.87 -25.29 9.43
C GLU A 23 7.39 -23.90 9.00
N VAL A 24 8.16 -22.85 9.26
CA VAL A 24 7.83 -21.48 8.79
C VAL A 24 7.71 -21.43 7.27
N ILE A 25 8.62 -22.08 6.54
CA ILE A 25 8.58 -22.14 5.07
C ILE A 25 7.34 -22.89 4.58
N ILE A 26 7.02 -24.03 5.18
CA ILE A 26 5.81 -24.80 4.83
C ILE A 26 4.55 -23.97 5.09
N ARG A 27 4.45 -23.29 6.23
CA ARG A 27 3.29 -22.41 6.54
C ARG A 27 3.20 -21.22 5.61
N ALA A 28 4.32 -20.62 5.23
CA ALA A 28 4.35 -19.52 4.28
C ALA A 28 3.88 -19.96 2.87
N GLU A 29 4.31 -21.17 2.42
CA GLU A 29 3.83 -21.76 1.18
C GLU A 29 2.32 -22.04 1.24
N GLU A 30 1.84 -22.68 2.30
CA GLU A 30 0.41 -22.96 2.49
C GLU A 30 -0.42 -21.67 2.47
N LEU A 31 0.01 -20.64 3.20
CA LEU A 31 -0.65 -19.33 3.23
C LEU A 31 -0.73 -18.72 1.83
N THR A 32 0.38 -18.68 1.10
CA THR A 32 0.42 -18.06 -0.23
C THR A 32 -0.38 -18.84 -1.26
N ARG A 33 -0.33 -20.17 -1.19
CA ARG A 33 -1.08 -21.07 -2.08
C ARG A 33 -2.59 -21.02 -1.86
N THR A 34 -3.03 -20.84 -0.62
CA THR A 34 -4.45 -20.81 -0.24
C THR A 34 -5.04 -19.41 -0.14
N LEU A 35 -4.23 -18.37 -0.38
CA LEU A 35 -4.65 -16.98 -0.26
C LEU A 35 -5.80 -16.68 -1.23
N TYR A 36 -6.93 -16.29 -0.67
CA TYR A 36 -8.09 -15.81 -1.43
C TYR A 36 -8.25 -14.30 -1.26
N VAL A 37 -8.32 -13.59 -2.38
CA VAL A 37 -8.51 -12.15 -2.41
C VAL A 37 -9.93 -11.80 -2.83
N ASN A 38 -10.73 -11.27 -1.90
CA ASN A 38 -12.05 -10.73 -2.23
C ASN A 38 -11.89 -9.30 -2.81
N LYS A 39 -11.87 -9.21 -4.14
CA LYS A 39 -11.63 -7.96 -4.87
C LYS A 39 -12.70 -6.90 -4.59
N GLU A 40 -13.96 -7.30 -4.49
CA GLU A 40 -15.07 -6.39 -4.20
C GLU A 40 -14.93 -5.78 -2.81
N ARG A 41 -14.57 -6.61 -1.82
CA ARG A 41 -14.34 -6.14 -0.46
C ARG A 41 -13.12 -5.22 -0.37
N LEU A 42 -12.04 -5.54 -1.07
CA LEU A 42 -10.86 -4.68 -1.15
C LEU A 42 -11.21 -3.30 -1.72
N LEU A 43 -11.94 -3.27 -2.83
CA LEU A 43 -12.35 -2.02 -3.46
C LEU A 43 -13.27 -1.20 -2.52
N LYS A 44 -14.22 -1.85 -1.85
CA LYS A 44 -15.06 -1.20 -0.85
C LYS A 44 -14.24 -0.62 0.29
N ASN A 45 -13.28 -1.36 0.81
CA ASN A 45 -12.41 -0.89 1.89
C ASN A 45 -11.48 0.25 1.43
N ALA A 46 -10.97 0.19 0.19
CA ALA A 46 -10.16 1.28 -0.38
C ALA A 46 -10.94 2.59 -0.60
N ASN A 47 -12.27 2.52 -0.66
CA ASN A 47 -13.14 3.69 -0.79
C ASN A 47 -13.82 4.09 0.53
N ILE A 48 -13.44 3.52 1.66
CA ILE A 48 -14.15 3.72 2.93
C ILE A 48 -14.15 5.18 3.39
N ASN A 49 -13.08 5.91 3.08
CA ASN A 49 -12.91 7.33 3.40
C ASN A 49 -13.26 8.24 2.21
N GLU A 50 -14.02 7.73 1.24
CA GLU A 50 -14.55 8.49 0.09
C GLU A 50 -13.50 9.35 -0.65
N GLY A 51 -12.27 8.85 -0.73
CA GLY A 51 -11.17 9.47 -1.45
C GLY A 51 -10.31 10.43 -0.61
N LEU A 52 -10.62 10.63 0.68
CA LEU A 52 -9.79 11.47 1.58
C LEU A 52 -8.36 10.94 1.72
N ASP A 53 -8.17 9.62 1.61
CA ASP A 53 -6.84 8.97 1.61
C ASP A 53 -5.93 9.44 0.48
N ASN A 54 -6.50 9.93 -0.64
CA ASN A 54 -5.77 10.46 -1.79
C ASN A 54 -5.61 12.00 -1.76
N SER A 55 -5.89 12.64 -0.62
CA SER A 55 -5.74 14.09 -0.46
C SER A 55 -4.34 14.61 -0.79
N GLU A 56 -3.29 13.81 -0.51
CA GLU A 56 -1.92 14.14 -0.89
C GLU A 56 -1.75 14.24 -2.41
N TYR A 57 -2.35 13.32 -3.18
CA TYR A 57 -2.28 13.37 -4.64
C TYR A 57 -2.97 14.60 -5.20
N VAL A 58 -4.14 14.97 -4.66
CA VAL A 58 -4.82 16.23 -5.01
C VAL A 58 -3.92 17.41 -4.67
N MET A 59 -3.33 17.45 -3.47
CA MET A 59 -2.42 18.48 -3.02
C MET A 59 -1.23 18.66 -3.97
N MET A 60 -0.61 17.58 -4.41
CA MET A 60 0.53 17.62 -5.33
C MET A 60 0.16 18.24 -6.68
N ASN A 61 -1.03 17.94 -7.20
CA ASN A 61 -1.53 18.54 -8.44
C ASN A 61 -1.86 20.04 -8.27
N VAL A 62 -2.43 20.43 -7.13
CA VAL A 62 -2.70 21.82 -6.77
C VAL A 62 -1.39 22.59 -6.55
N ALA A 63 -0.41 21.98 -5.92
CA ALA A 63 0.90 22.57 -5.64
C ALA A 63 1.66 22.99 -6.92
N ALA A 64 1.45 22.29 -8.02
CA ALA A 64 2.01 22.66 -9.31
C ALA A 64 1.52 24.02 -9.82
N LYS A 65 0.36 24.49 -9.34
CA LYS A 65 -0.25 25.77 -9.73
C LYS A 65 -0.13 26.86 -8.66
N LEU A 66 -0.29 26.49 -7.38
CA LEU A 66 -0.33 27.44 -6.25
C LEU A 66 0.95 27.52 -5.43
N GLY A 67 1.88 26.56 -5.62
CA GLY A 67 2.98 26.35 -4.71
C GLY A 67 2.60 25.43 -3.53
N LYS A 68 3.61 24.84 -2.89
CA LYS A 68 3.43 23.76 -1.92
C LYS A 68 2.68 24.18 -0.66
N ASP A 69 3.07 25.31 -0.07
CA ASP A 69 2.52 25.74 1.22
C ASP A 69 1.04 26.15 1.09
N ALA A 70 0.69 26.89 0.03
CA ALA A 70 -0.69 27.29 -0.23
C ALA A 70 -1.59 26.08 -0.55
N ALA A 71 -1.08 25.13 -1.33
CA ALA A 71 -1.80 23.90 -1.64
C ALA A 71 -2.04 23.05 -0.40
N HIS A 72 -1.01 22.91 0.44
CA HIS A 72 -1.13 22.16 1.70
C HIS A 72 -2.19 22.76 2.61
N GLN A 73 -2.16 24.07 2.85
CA GLN A 73 -3.14 24.73 3.70
C GLN A 73 -4.56 24.61 3.15
N LEU A 74 -4.73 24.84 1.84
CA LEU A 74 -6.03 24.71 1.18
C LEU A 74 -6.61 23.30 1.36
N LEU A 75 -5.84 22.26 1.04
CA LEU A 75 -6.35 20.87 1.14
C LEU A 75 -6.53 20.42 2.59
N TYR A 76 -5.70 20.89 3.52
CA TYR A 76 -5.90 20.64 4.95
C TYR A 76 -7.26 21.20 5.40
N ASP A 77 -7.58 22.44 5.05
CA ASP A 77 -8.87 23.07 5.42
C ASP A 77 -10.06 22.30 4.80
N LYS A 78 -9.92 21.78 3.56
CA LYS A 78 -10.96 20.94 2.94
C LYS A 78 -11.11 19.59 3.61
N ALA A 79 -10.02 18.94 3.97
CA ALA A 79 -10.06 17.69 4.72
C ALA A 79 -10.72 17.88 6.09
N MET A 80 -10.34 18.92 6.83
CA MET A 80 -10.95 19.25 8.11
C MET A 80 -12.45 19.54 7.98
N LYS A 81 -12.85 20.26 6.93
CA LYS A 81 -14.26 20.54 6.66
C LYS A 81 -15.05 19.27 6.36
N THR A 82 -14.48 18.35 5.60
CA THR A 82 -15.05 17.03 5.33
C THR A 82 -15.35 16.28 6.62
N GLU A 83 -14.36 16.16 7.51
CA GLU A 83 -14.46 15.43 8.77
C GLU A 83 -15.44 16.11 9.76
N LEU A 84 -15.33 17.42 9.94
CA LEU A 84 -16.15 18.15 10.93
C LEU A 84 -17.61 18.30 10.52
N GLU A 85 -17.90 18.45 9.22
CA GLU A 85 -19.24 18.65 8.71
C GLU A 85 -19.89 17.34 8.22
N GLY A 86 -19.13 16.23 8.15
CA GLY A 86 -19.62 14.94 7.62
C GLY A 86 -20.03 15.01 6.16
N LYS A 87 -19.40 15.88 5.38
CA LYS A 87 -19.68 16.05 3.96
C LYS A 87 -18.81 15.13 3.11
N ASN A 88 -19.33 14.78 1.92
CA ASN A 88 -18.53 14.04 0.95
C ASN A 88 -17.33 14.88 0.46
N TYR A 89 -16.13 14.28 0.44
CA TYR A 89 -14.89 14.99 0.11
C TYR A 89 -14.90 15.59 -1.30
N LEU A 90 -15.38 14.84 -2.31
CA LEU A 90 -15.51 15.35 -3.68
C LEU A 90 -16.41 16.60 -3.74
N GLN A 91 -17.49 16.60 -2.98
CA GLN A 91 -18.38 17.75 -2.89
C GLN A 91 -17.63 18.97 -2.33
N VAL A 92 -16.92 18.78 -1.21
CA VAL A 92 -16.15 19.87 -0.56
C VAL A 92 -15.07 20.43 -1.48
N LEU A 93 -14.42 19.58 -2.27
CA LEU A 93 -13.42 20.01 -3.26
C LEU A 93 -14.09 20.77 -4.43
N SER A 94 -15.22 20.25 -4.94
CA SER A 94 -15.90 20.81 -6.11
C SER A 94 -16.59 22.14 -5.82
N ASP A 95 -17.03 22.36 -4.57
CA ASP A 95 -17.69 23.59 -4.12
C ASP A 95 -16.69 24.72 -3.84
N ASP A 96 -15.40 24.44 -3.87
CA ASP A 96 -14.36 25.44 -3.64
C ASP A 96 -14.06 26.24 -4.93
N GLU A 97 -14.12 27.57 -4.84
CA GLU A 97 -13.91 28.47 -5.98
C GLU A 97 -12.50 28.36 -6.57
N VAL A 98 -11.49 28.16 -5.73
CA VAL A 98 -10.09 28.05 -6.16
C VAL A 98 -9.88 26.74 -6.89
N LEU A 99 -10.34 25.62 -6.32
CA LEU A 99 -10.20 24.29 -6.91
C LEU A 99 -11.02 24.14 -8.19
N SER A 100 -12.27 24.62 -8.20
CA SER A 100 -13.15 24.60 -9.38
C SER A 100 -12.68 25.47 -10.54
N SER A 101 -11.88 26.51 -10.25
CA SER A 101 -11.22 27.29 -11.29
C SER A 101 -10.04 26.57 -11.95
N MET A 102 -9.46 25.60 -11.27
CA MET A 102 -8.27 24.86 -11.72
C MET A 102 -8.56 23.48 -12.30
N PHE A 103 -9.60 22.82 -11.82
CA PHE A 103 -9.95 21.45 -12.15
C PHE A 103 -11.45 21.26 -12.30
N THR A 104 -11.86 20.46 -13.27
CA THR A 104 -13.26 20.01 -13.38
C THR A 104 -13.60 19.01 -12.29
N LYS A 105 -14.91 18.79 -12.05
CA LYS A 105 -15.36 17.79 -11.09
C LYS A 105 -14.88 16.38 -11.45
N GLU A 106 -14.86 16.05 -12.73
CA GLU A 106 -14.41 14.75 -13.25
C GLU A 106 -12.90 14.55 -13.03
N GLU A 107 -12.10 15.62 -13.11
CA GLU A 107 -10.68 15.56 -12.80
C GLU A 107 -10.44 15.35 -11.30
N LEU A 108 -11.18 16.06 -10.45
CA LEU A 108 -11.12 15.87 -9.00
C LEU A 108 -11.56 14.45 -8.60
N GLU A 109 -12.66 13.95 -9.15
CA GLU A 109 -13.13 12.58 -8.91
C GLU A 109 -12.07 11.54 -9.30
N LYS A 110 -11.39 11.76 -10.41
CA LYS A 110 -10.29 10.92 -10.86
C LYS A 110 -9.09 10.96 -9.91
N MET A 111 -8.74 12.13 -9.37
CA MET A 111 -7.62 12.30 -8.46
C MET A 111 -7.87 11.60 -7.12
N ILE A 112 -9.10 11.64 -6.60
CA ILE A 112 -9.43 10.99 -5.32
C ILE A 112 -9.70 9.49 -5.45
N ALA A 113 -9.81 8.95 -6.67
CA ALA A 113 -10.02 7.51 -6.86
C ALA A 113 -8.83 6.70 -6.33
N PRO A 114 -9.04 5.59 -5.58
CA PRO A 114 -7.95 4.81 -4.99
C PRO A 114 -6.92 4.28 -6.00
N SER A 115 -7.34 4.07 -7.25
CA SER A 115 -6.47 3.59 -8.33
C SER A 115 -5.54 4.65 -8.93
N SER A 116 -5.73 5.93 -8.60
CA SER A 116 -5.01 7.03 -9.22
C SER A 116 -3.64 7.31 -8.62
N TYR A 117 -3.43 6.88 -7.38
CA TYR A 117 -2.18 7.14 -6.63
C TYR A 117 -1.60 5.86 -6.03
N THR A 118 -1.20 4.95 -6.90
CA THR A 118 -0.60 3.67 -6.50
C THR A 118 0.93 3.65 -6.64
N GLY A 119 1.52 4.71 -7.14
CA GLY A 119 2.96 4.78 -7.41
C GLY A 119 3.43 3.65 -8.33
N ILE A 120 4.55 3.02 -7.98
CA ILE A 120 5.14 1.90 -8.73
C ILE A 120 4.79 0.53 -8.15
N CYS A 121 3.81 0.42 -7.25
CA CYS A 121 3.48 -0.83 -6.55
C CYS A 121 3.21 -2.01 -7.51
N SER A 122 2.48 -1.78 -8.59
CA SER A 122 2.17 -2.83 -9.57
C SER A 122 3.40 -3.27 -10.36
N VAL A 123 4.35 -2.38 -10.61
CA VAL A 123 5.61 -2.69 -11.30
C VAL A 123 6.47 -3.55 -10.40
N LEU A 124 6.68 -3.11 -9.15
CA LEU A 124 7.48 -3.86 -8.16
C LEU A 124 6.90 -5.24 -7.88
N ALA A 125 5.57 -5.36 -7.77
CA ALA A 125 4.93 -6.65 -7.54
C ALA A 125 5.18 -7.64 -8.68
N ARG A 126 5.13 -7.19 -9.93
CA ARG A 126 5.44 -8.04 -11.10
C ARG A 126 6.91 -8.42 -11.16
N GLU A 127 7.80 -7.46 -11.00
CA GLU A 127 9.25 -7.73 -10.98
C GLU A 127 9.65 -8.76 -9.91
N LEU A 128 9.04 -8.66 -8.71
CA LEU A 128 9.28 -9.62 -7.64
C LEU A 128 8.71 -11.00 -7.95
N ALA A 129 7.53 -11.07 -8.57
CA ALA A 129 6.94 -12.32 -9.02
C ALA A 129 7.82 -13.00 -10.06
N ASP A 130 8.30 -12.26 -11.07
CA ASP A 130 9.19 -12.79 -12.12
C ASP A 130 10.52 -13.31 -11.53
N LYS A 131 11.10 -12.57 -10.57
CA LYS A 131 12.32 -12.99 -9.86
C LYS A 131 12.08 -14.26 -9.04
N ALA A 132 10.95 -14.35 -8.36
CA ALA A 132 10.57 -15.53 -7.57
C ALA A 132 10.38 -16.76 -8.48
N GLU A 133 9.70 -16.61 -9.60
CA GLU A 133 9.48 -17.67 -10.58
C GLU A 133 10.82 -18.15 -11.19
N ALA A 134 11.69 -17.24 -11.59
CA ALA A 134 13.01 -17.58 -12.11
C ALA A 134 13.84 -18.34 -11.08
N LYS A 135 13.78 -17.92 -9.81
CA LYS A 135 14.48 -18.61 -8.72
C LYS A 135 13.92 -20.02 -8.47
N ALA A 136 12.60 -20.18 -8.49
CA ALA A 136 11.95 -21.49 -8.33
C ALA A 136 12.37 -22.47 -9.43
N LYS A 137 12.40 -22.04 -10.69
CA LYS A 137 12.87 -22.85 -11.83
C LYS A 137 14.32 -23.33 -11.64
N MET A 138 15.22 -22.42 -11.24
CA MET A 138 16.62 -22.79 -10.97
C MET A 138 16.80 -23.80 -9.85
N MET A 139 15.86 -23.87 -8.90
CA MET A 139 15.92 -24.83 -7.78
C MET A 139 15.34 -26.19 -8.14
N THR A 140 14.43 -26.25 -9.11
CA THR A 140 13.78 -27.51 -9.55
C THR A 140 14.54 -28.22 -10.69
N GLU A 141 15.42 -27.53 -11.40
CA GLU A 141 16.23 -28.08 -12.51
C GLU A 141 17.54 -28.73 -12.06
N LYS A 142 17.78 -28.90 -10.75
CA LYS A 142 18.90 -29.63 -10.17
C LYS A 142 18.50 -31.01 -9.72
#